data_49916bf58ef0596cd3bd602808c20600
#
_entry.id   49916bf58ef0596cd3bd602808c20600
#
_cell.length_a   1.000
_cell.length_b   1.000
_cell.length_c   1.000
_cell.angle_alpha   90.00
_cell.angle_beta   90.00
_cell.angle_gamma   90.00
#
_symmetry.space_group_name_H-M   'P 1'
#
loop_
_entity.id
_entity.type
_entity.pdbx_description
1 polymer ?
#
loop_
_entity_poly.entity_id
_entity_poly.type
_entity_poly.pdbx_seq_one_letter_code
_entity_poly.pdbx_strand_id
1 'polypeptide(L)'
;KQLEKYGAKVYNQYADLEAWDGTILKARNIIGAFNPDNKKRVMLCAHWDSRPYADYDADEKNHKKPIDGANDGASGVGVLLEIARQIQKEAPSIGIDIIFFDAEDYGTPAWHRGSYKPHDWCLGSQYWGRTPHVPGYFARYGILLDMVGGKGGTFYYEPYSYRTARKEVKKIWNKAHELGYGSFFVKQEGSEVTDDH
;
A
#
# COMPACT_ATOMS: atom_id res chain seq x y z
N LYS A 1 -3.47 17.59 -1.36
CA LYS A 1 -3.46 18.68 -0.36
C LYS A 1 -2.46 18.42 0.77
N GLN A 2 -2.59 17.30 1.55
CA GLN A 2 -1.71 17.08 2.71
C GLN A 2 -0.25 16.83 2.31
N LEU A 3 -0.01 16.00 1.31
CA LEU A 3 1.35 15.76 0.78
C LEU A 3 1.99 17.05 0.22
N GLU A 4 1.21 17.86 -0.49
CA GLU A 4 1.67 19.20 -0.98
C GLU A 4 2.05 20.12 0.18
N LYS A 5 1.25 20.14 1.25
CA LYS A 5 1.54 20.90 2.47
C LYS A 5 2.87 20.47 3.10
N TYR A 6 3.24 19.20 2.96
CA TYR A 6 4.51 18.67 3.44
C TYR A 6 5.67 18.81 2.44
N GLY A 7 5.44 19.48 1.30
CA GLY A 7 6.48 19.82 0.32
C GLY A 7 6.67 18.81 -0.81
N ALA A 8 5.77 17.84 -0.96
CA ALA A 8 5.82 16.93 -2.09
C ALA A 8 5.31 17.58 -3.38
N LYS A 9 5.93 17.25 -4.52
CA LYS A 9 5.31 17.41 -5.82
C LYS A 9 4.26 16.34 -6.00
N VAL A 10 2.99 16.73 -6.17
CA VAL A 10 1.88 15.77 -6.21
C VAL A 10 1.43 15.51 -7.63
N TYR A 11 1.23 14.25 -7.96
CA TYR A 11 0.61 13.78 -9.20
C TYR A 11 -0.69 13.06 -8.84
N ASN A 12 -1.73 13.26 -9.66
CA ASN A 12 -2.98 12.52 -9.60
C ASN A 12 -3.11 11.73 -10.88
N GLN A 13 -3.16 10.42 -10.75
CA GLN A 13 -3.33 9.52 -11.89
C GLN A 13 -4.76 8.98 -11.87
N TYR A 14 -5.57 9.44 -12.80
CA TYR A 14 -6.96 9.01 -12.97
C TYR A 14 -7.03 7.87 -13.98
N ALA A 15 -7.87 6.88 -13.70
CA ALA A 15 -8.14 5.76 -14.59
C ALA A 15 -9.57 5.24 -14.44
N ASP A 16 -10.13 4.77 -15.54
CA ASP A 16 -11.36 3.98 -15.55
C ASP A 16 -10.95 2.51 -15.50
N LEU A 17 -11.22 1.84 -14.37
CA LEU A 17 -10.81 0.47 -14.11
C LEU A 17 -12.03 -0.43 -14.04
N GLU A 18 -12.06 -1.50 -14.82
CA GLU A 18 -13.13 -2.48 -14.80
C GLU A 18 -12.92 -3.46 -13.64
N ALA A 19 -13.90 -3.52 -12.72
CA ALA A 19 -13.91 -4.43 -11.59
C ALA A 19 -14.44 -5.81 -11.99
N TRP A 20 -14.33 -6.78 -11.07
CA TRP A 20 -14.73 -8.17 -11.23
C TRP A 20 -16.19 -8.38 -11.70
N ASP A 21 -17.09 -7.46 -11.40
CA ASP A 21 -18.52 -7.48 -11.72
C ASP A 21 -18.89 -6.63 -12.95
N GLY A 22 -17.89 -6.09 -13.66
CA GLY A 22 -18.06 -5.20 -14.80
C GLY A 22 -18.30 -3.73 -14.43
N THR A 23 -18.28 -3.38 -13.14
CA THR A 23 -18.38 -1.99 -12.70
C THR A 23 -17.14 -1.22 -13.13
N ILE A 24 -17.34 -0.04 -13.72
CA ILE A 24 -16.24 0.87 -14.06
C ILE A 24 -15.95 1.80 -12.88
N LEU A 25 -14.85 1.55 -12.21
CA LEU A 25 -14.35 2.35 -11.10
C LEU A 25 -13.62 3.59 -11.62
N LYS A 26 -13.99 4.77 -11.15
CA LYS A 26 -13.29 6.04 -11.42
C LYS A 26 -12.12 6.21 -10.45
N ALA A 27 -11.09 5.41 -10.64
CA ALA A 27 -9.98 5.33 -9.73
C ALA A 27 -9.02 6.53 -9.83
N ARG A 28 -8.35 6.83 -8.71
CA ARG A 28 -7.38 7.92 -8.59
C ARG A 28 -6.20 7.50 -7.72
N ASN A 29 -5.09 7.11 -8.31
CA ASN A 29 -3.83 7.00 -7.58
C ASN A 29 -3.27 8.39 -7.25
N ILE A 30 -2.77 8.56 -6.04
CA ILE A 30 -2.20 9.83 -5.56
C ILE A 30 -0.73 9.61 -5.24
N ILE A 31 0.15 10.35 -5.92
CA ILE A 31 1.59 10.21 -5.76
C ILE A 31 2.18 11.50 -5.23
N GLY A 32 2.91 11.45 -4.13
CA GLY A 32 3.69 12.57 -3.58
C GLY A 32 5.18 12.32 -3.71
N ALA A 33 5.86 13.04 -4.60
CA ALA A 33 7.29 12.91 -4.83
C ALA A 33 8.08 13.95 -4.03
N PHE A 34 8.90 13.49 -3.10
CA PHE A 34 9.91 14.30 -2.40
C PHE A 34 11.25 14.17 -3.11
N ASN A 35 12.00 15.26 -3.23
CA ASN A 35 13.22 15.34 -4.04
C ASN A 35 13.01 14.73 -5.43
N PRO A 36 12.07 15.24 -6.24
CA PRO A 36 11.61 14.60 -7.47
C PRO A 36 12.72 14.41 -8.53
N ASP A 37 13.75 15.24 -8.53
CA ASP A 37 14.86 15.16 -9.48
C ASP A 37 15.94 14.15 -9.07
N ASN A 38 15.87 13.62 -7.85
CA ASN A 38 16.85 12.66 -7.37
C ASN A 38 16.54 11.25 -7.90
N LYS A 39 17.44 10.69 -8.70
CA LYS A 39 17.31 9.36 -9.31
C LYS A 39 17.50 8.20 -8.32
N LYS A 40 18.12 8.45 -7.16
CA LYS A 40 18.23 7.44 -6.09
C LYS A 40 16.95 7.50 -5.25
N ARG A 41 15.94 6.74 -5.64
CA ARG A 41 14.61 6.81 -5.04
C ARG A 41 14.21 5.50 -4.36
N VAL A 42 13.32 5.63 -3.37
CA VAL A 42 12.54 4.53 -2.79
C VAL A 42 11.06 4.88 -2.88
N MET A 43 10.24 3.86 -2.95
CA MET A 43 8.78 3.99 -2.97
C MET A 43 8.22 3.52 -1.64
N LEU A 44 7.25 4.25 -1.12
CA LEU A 44 6.43 3.86 0.02
C LEU A 44 4.98 3.89 -0.44
N CYS A 45 4.22 2.85 -0.19
CA CYS A 45 2.84 2.81 -0.68
C CYS A 45 1.87 2.20 0.33
N ALA A 46 0.61 2.51 0.14
CA ALA A 46 -0.56 1.95 0.80
C ALA A 46 -1.76 2.14 -0.12
N HIS A 47 -2.80 1.33 0.01
CA HIS A 47 -4.07 1.67 -0.62
C HIS A 47 -4.84 2.69 0.24
N TRP A 48 -5.76 3.44 -0.37
CA TRP A 48 -6.53 4.48 0.31
C TRP A 48 -8.05 4.33 0.16
N ASP A 49 -8.48 3.40 -0.66
CA ASP A 49 -9.87 2.96 -0.72
C ASP A 49 -10.20 2.02 0.45
N SER A 50 -11.43 1.64 0.58
CA SER A 50 -11.90 0.66 1.56
C SER A 50 -12.90 -0.28 0.92
N ARG A 51 -12.93 -1.51 1.44
CA ARG A 51 -13.77 -2.58 0.94
C ARG A 51 -15.26 -2.23 1.01
N PRO A 52 -16.00 -2.33 -0.11
CA PRO A 52 -17.43 -2.06 -0.14
C PRO A 52 -18.27 -3.18 0.49
N TYR A 53 -17.66 -4.25 0.94
CA TYR A 53 -18.28 -5.44 1.47
C TYR A 53 -17.66 -5.87 2.79
N ALA A 54 -18.47 -6.08 3.84
CA ALA A 54 -18.04 -6.73 5.08
C ALA A 54 -18.25 -8.26 4.97
N ASP A 55 -17.73 -8.86 3.91
CA ASP A 55 -18.01 -10.24 3.49
C ASP A 55 -17.42 -11.33 4.41
N TYR A 56 -16.58 -10.94 5.36
CA TYR A 56 -16.08 -11.78 6.45
C TYR A 56 -16.67 -11.44 7.81
N ASP A 57 -17.71 -10.56 7.90
CA ASP A 57 -18.40 -10.29 9.15
C ASP A 57 -19.13 -11.55 9.63
N ALA A 58 -19.13 -11.78 10.95
CA ALA A 58 -19.81 -12.93 11.56
C ALA A 58 -21.35 -12.90 11.37
N ASP A 59 -21.95 -11.73 11.21
CA ASP A 59 -23.37 -11.57 10.86
C ASP A 59 -23.52 -11.33 9.35
N GLU A 60 -24.04 -12.32 8.64
CA GLU A 60 -24.28 -12.29 7.18
C GLU A 60 -25.09 -11.08 6.71
N LYS A 61 -25.93 -10.45 7.60
CA LYS A 61 -26.66 -9.23 7.27
C LYS A 61 -25.75 -8.03 7.00
N ASN A 62 -24.51 -8.11 7.44
CA ASN A 62 -23.49 -7.06 7.22
C ASN A 62 -22.71 -7.26 5.93
N HIS A 63 -22.70 -8.47 5.34
CA HIS A 63 -21.85 -8.81 4.21
C HIS A 63 -21.91 -7.82 3.03
N LYS A 64 -23.08 -7.24 2.77
CA LYS A 64 -23.28 -6.25 1.68
C LYS A 64 -23.10 -4.79 2.12
N LYS A 65 -22.58 -4.55 3.32
CA LYS A 65 -22.29 -3.21 3.82
C LYS A 65 -20.80 -2.93 3.67
N PRO A 66 -20.38 -1.67 3.45
CA PRO A 66 -18.98 -1.32 3.44
C PRO A 66 -18.34 -1.48 4.83
N ILE A 67 -17.02 -1.70 4.86
CA ILE A 67 -16.23 -1.60 6.09
C ILE A 67 -15.76 -0.16 6.31
N ASP A 68 -15.39 0.18 7.55
CA ASP A 68 -14.85 1.52 7.88
C ASP A 68 -13.41 1.71 7.39
N GLY A 69 -12.67 0.63 7.12
CA GLY A 69 -11.31 0.68 6.58
C GLY A 69 -10.26 1.29 7.52
N ALA A 70 -10.52 1.33 8.84
CA ALA A 70 -9.62 2.00 9.79
C ALA A 70 -8.22 1.35 9.90
N ASN A 71 -8.14 0.03 9.80
CA ASN A 71 -6.88 -0.70 9.74
C ASN A 71 -6.50 -0.99 8.29
N ASP A 72 -7.46 -1.45 7.52
CA ASP A 72 -7.38 -1.80 6.12
C ASP A 72 -7.50 -0.52 5.26
N GLY A 73 -6.39 -0.15 4.64
CA GLY A 73 -6.11 1.11 3.94
C GLY A 73 -5.72 2.27 4.86
N ALA A 74 -6.58 2.72 5.77
CA ALA A 74 -6.34 3.97 6.51
C ALA A 74 -5.11 3.94 7.44
N SER A 75 -4.75 2.80 8.01
CA SER A 75 -3.57 2.69 8.88
C SER A 75 -2.26 2.94 8.11
N GLY A 76 -2.11 2.34 6.93
CA GLY A 76 -0.96 2.57 6.05
C GLY A 76 -0.87 4.03 5.61
N VAL A 77 -2.01 4.61 5.17
CA VAL A 77 -2.10 6.04 4.81
C VAL A 77 -1.67 6.93 5.97
N GLY A 78 -2.15 6.66 7.18
CA GLY A 78 -1.80 7.43 8.38
C GLY A 78 -0.30 7.43 8.67
N VAL A 79 0.35 6.26 8.62
CA VAL A 79 1.79 6.11 8.79
C VAL A 79 2.55 6.88 7.70
N LEU A 80 2.15 6.76 6.44
CA LEU A 80 2.83 7.44 5.33
C LEU A 80 2.66 8.97 5.38
N LEU A 81 1.52 9.47 5.84
CA LEU A 81 1.35 10.91 6.08
C LEU A 81 2.23 11.42 7.23
N GLU A 82 2.45 10.61 8.27
CA GLU A 82 3.39 10.96 9.34
C GLU A 82 4.84 10.94 8.83
N ILE A 83 5.22 9.97 8.00
CA ILE A 83 6.54 9.95 7.34
C ILE A 83 6.70 11.21 6.48
N ALA A 84 5.71 11.61 5.70
CA ALA A 84 5.74 12.84 4.92
C ALA A 84 5.96 14.09 5.78
N ARG A 85 5.32 14.13 6.97
CA ARG A 85 5.51 15.21 7.94
C ARG A 85 6.93 15.23 8.51
N GLN A 86 7.55 14.08 8.72
CA GLN A 86 8.95 13.99 9.16
C GLN A 86 9.91 14.42 8.04
N ILE A 87 9.67 14.01 6.80
CA ILE A 87 10.46 14.44 5.62
C ILE A 87 10.44 15.97 5.48
N GLN A 88 9.31 16.63 5.76
CA GLN A 88 9.23 18.09 5.75
C GLN A 88 10.18 18.74 6.77
N LYS A 89 10.36 18.09 7.93
CA LYS A 89 11.25 18.60 8.98
C LYS A 89 12.72 18.34 8.69
N GLU A 90 13.00 17.15 8.17
CA GLU A 90 14.35 16.69 7.88
C GLU A 90 14.35 15.94 6.54
N ALA A 91 14.74 16.67 5.49
CA ALA A 91 14.74 16.12 4.14
C ALA A 91 15.82 15.05 3.97
N PRO A 92 15.49 13.85 3.50
CA PRO A 92 16.47 12.81 3.24
C PRO A 92 17.32 13.14 2.01
N SER A 93 18.52 12.56 1.93
CA SER A 93 19.44 12.73 0.79
C SER A 93 19.02 11.95 -0.46
N ILE A 94 17.92 11.22 -0.41
CA ILE A 94 17.36 10.43 -1.52
C ILE A 94 15.98 10.96 -1.92
N GLY A 95 15.50 10.56 -3.10
CA GLY A 95 14.11 10.76 -3.47
C GLY A 95 13.20 9.76 -2.75
N ILE A 96 12.02 10.22 -2.33
CA ILE A 96 10.99 9.36 -1.77
C ILE A 96 9.67 9.64 -2.50
N ASP A 97 9.03 8.59 -2.99
CA ASP A 97 7.68 8.65 -3.51
C ASP A 97 6.74 7.98 -2.52
N ILE A 98 5.70 8.71 -2.11
CA ILE A 98 4.59 8.15 -1.35
C ILE A 98 3.43 7.98 -2.31
N ILE A 99 2.96 6.77 -2.48
CA ILE A 99 1.87 6.43 -3.39
C ILE A 99 0.70 5.88 -2.59
N PHE A 100 -0.47 6.47 -2.79
CA PHE A 100 -1.73 5.93 -2.33
C PHE A 100 -2.45 5.33 -3.53
N PHE A 101 -2.55 4.00 -3.56
CA PHE A 101 -3.26 3.26 -4.59
C PHE A 101 -4.75 3.25 -4.33
N ASP A 102 -5.55 3.33 -5.39
CA ASP A 102 -7.00 3.26 -5.35
C ASP A 102 -7.47 1.92 -5.90
N ALA A 103 -8.69 1.53 -5.56
CA ALA A 103 -9.31 0.30 -6.07
C ALA A 103 -8.47 -0.98 -5.82
N GLU A 104 -7.83 -1.04 -4.66
CA GLU A 104 -7.20 -2.25 -4.17
C GLU A 104 -8.26 -3.26 -3.78
N ASP A 105 -9.25 -2.82 -3.01
CA ASP A 105 -10.11 -3.64 -2.16
C ASP A 105 -11.52 -3.87 -2.76
N TYR A 106 -11.72 -3.53 -4.05
CA TYR A 106 -12.95 -3.84 -4.78
C TYR A 106 -12.90 -5.23 -5.45
N GLY A 107 -12.22 -6.19 -4.84
CA GLY A 107 -12.12 -7.54 -5.38
C GLY A 107 -13.36 -8.39 -5.15
N THR A 108 -13.35 -9.58 -5.77
CA THR A 108 -14.44 -10.56 -5.71
C THR A 108 -14.83 -10.90 -4.27
N PRO A 109 -16.10 -10.71 -3.85
CA PRO A 109 -16.53 -10.97 -2.49
C PRO A 109 -16.63 -12.47 -2.18
N ALA A 110 -16.52 -12.84 -0.90
CA ALA A 110 -16.51 -14.22 -0.43
C ALA A 110 -17.77 -15.04 -0.79
N TRP A 111 -18.93 -14.39 -0.96
CA TRP A 111 -20.16 -15.08 -1.39
C TRP A 111 -20.25 -15.32 -2.90
N HIS A 112 -19.34 -14.77 -3.71
CA HIS A 112 -19.36 -14.98 -5.14
C HIS A 112 -18.90 -16.40 -5.48
N ARG A 113 -19.75 -17.17 -6.17
CA ARG A 113 -19.49 -18.58 -6.52
C ARG A 113 -18.61 -18.78 -7.77
N GLY A 114 -18.04 -17.70 -8.31
CA GLY A 114 -17.13 -17.74 -9.44
C GLY A 114 -15.70 -18.15 -9.05
N SER A 115 -14.84 -18.34 -10.04
CA SER A 115 -13.42 -18.59 -9.81
C SER A 115 -12.76 -17.32 -9.27
N TYR A 116 -12.00 -17.44 -8.19
CA TYR A 116 -11.11 -16.36 -7.71
C TYR A 116 -10.11 -16.00 -8.82
N LYS A 117 -10.00 -14.72 -9.09
CA LYS A 117 -9.02 -14.18 -10.02
C LYS A 117 -8.14 -13.15 -9.30
N PRO A 118 -6.86 -13.43 -9.12
CA PRO A 118 -5.95 -12.49 -8.44
C PRO A 118 -5.95 -11.09 -9.08
N HIS A 119 -6.17 -11.00 -10.38
CA HIS A 119 -6.19 -9.74 -11.12
C HIS A 119 -7.44 -8.88 -10.88
N ASP A 120 -8.43 -9.37 -10.16
CA ASP A 120 -9.62 -8.60 -9.79
C ASP A 120 -9.37 -7.66 -8.59
N TRP A 121 -8.19 -7.76 -7.96
CA TRP A 121 -7.74 -6.97 -6.82
C TRP A 121 -6.61 -6.02 -7.22
N CYS A 122 -6.28 -5.06 -6.38
CA CYS A 122 -5.12 -4.18 -6.56
C CYS A 122 -5.13 -3.44 -7.91
N LEU A 123 -6.31 -3.06 -8.41
CA LEU A 123 -6.47 -2.53 -9.78
C LEU A 123 -5.68 -1.24 -10.01
N GLY A 124 -5.58 -0.38 -9.00
CA GLY A 124 -4.85 0.88 -9.09
C GLY A 124 -3.34 0.68 -9.21
N SER A 125 -2.76 -0.22 -8.41
CA SER A 125 -1.32 -0.53 -8.50
C SER A 125 -0.99 -1.27 -9.79
N GLN A 126 -1.85 -2.20 -10.24
CA GLN A 126 -1.72 -2.84 -11.55
C GLN A 126 -1.71 -1.80 -12.69
N TYR A 127 -2.61 -0.82 -12.64
CA TYR A 127 -2.63 0.26 -13.62
C TYR A 127 -1.36 1.10 -13.56
N TRP A 128 -0.93 1.51 -12.37
CA TRP A 128 0.28 2.29 -12.17
C TRP A 128 1.53 1.52 -12.64
N GLY A 129 1.61 0.23 -12.37
CA GLY A 129 2.73 -0.61 -12.81
C GLY A 129 2.89 -0.65 -14.35
N ARG A 130 1.77 -0.63 -15.08
CA ARG A 130 1.77 -0.55 -16.56
C ARG A 130 2.02 0.86 -17.08
N THR A 131 1.58 1.87 -16.32
CA THR A 131 1.60 3.28 -16.75
C THR A 131 2.08 4.17 -15.59
N PRO A 132 3.36 4.14 -15.21
CA PRO A 132 3.87 4.97 -14.12
C PRO A 132 3.63 6.45 -14.35
N HIS A 133 3.46 7.21 -13.27
CA HIS A 133 3.18 8.65 -13.29
C HIS A 133 4.26 9.52 -13.96
N VAL A 134 5.47 8.99 -14.13
CA VAL A 134 6.54 9.62 -14.91
C VAL A 134 7.19 8.58 -15.82
N PRO A 135 7.55 8.93 -17.07
CA PRO A 135 8.23 8.02 -17.99
C PRO A 135 9.55 7.51 -17.42
N GLY A 136 9.81 6.21 -17.56
CA GLY A 136 11.05 5.59 -17.08
C GLY A 136 11.21 5.59 -15.56
N TYR A 137 10.11 5.63 -14.81
CA TYR A 137 10.12 5.57 -13.36
C TYR A 137 10.91 4.35 -12.86
N PHE A 138 11.75 4.59 -11.87
CA PHE A 138 12.51 3.54 -11.21
C PHE A 138 12.69 3.86 -9.73
N ALA A 139 12.30 2.96 -8.86
CA ALA A 139 12.65 2.94 -7.44
C ALA A 139 13.57 1.76 -7.14
N ARG A 140 14.52 1.95 -6.24
CA ARG A 140 15.46 0.88 -5.83
C ARG A 140 14.74 -0.28 -5.16
N TYR A 141 13.70 0.02 -4.39
CA TYR A 141 12.74 -0.90 -3.79
C TYR A 141 11.50 -0.12 -3.36
N GLY A 142 10.42 -0.83 -3.14
CA GLY A 142 9.19 -0.34 -2.55
C GLY A 142 8.96 -0.94 -1.17
N ILE A 143 8.18 -0.24 -0.34
CA ILE A 143 7.67 -0.73 0.93
C ILE A 143 6.17 -0.48 0.93
N LEU A 144 5.39 -1.54 0.96
CA LEU A 144 3.94 -1.48 1.12
C LEU A 144 3.59 -1.53 2.60
N LEU A 145 2.63 -0.71 3.00
CA LEU A 145 2.05 -0.67 4.33
C LEU A 145 0.55 -0.95 4.23
N ASP A 146 0.17 -2.16 4.55
CA ASP A 146 -1.23 -2.55 4.66
C ASP A 146 -1.50 -3.18 6.03
N MET A 147 -2.70 -2.89 6.60
CA MET A 147 -3.18 -3.38 7.88
C MET A 147 -2.17 -3.25 9.05
N VAL A 148 -1.45 -2.11 9.11
CA VAL A 148 -0.34 -1.90 10.06
C VAL A 148 -0.79 -1.30 11.41
N GLY A 149 -2.08 -1.02 11.61
CA GLY A 149 -2.64 -0.35 12.79
C GLY A 149 -3.28 -1.29 13.83
N GLY A 150 -3.21 -2.60 13.66
CA GLY A 150 -3.83 -3.57 14.55
C GLY A 150 -3.19 -3.57 15.94
N LYS A 151 -4.00 -3.53 17.01
CA LYS A 151 -3.51 -3.60 18.40
C LYS A 151 -2.76 -4.92 18.64
N GLY A 152 -1.49 -4.83 19.05
CA GLY A 152 -0.64 -5.99 19.31
C GLY A 152 -0.19 -6.73 18.03
N GLY A 153 -0.35 -6.10 16.87
CA GLY A 153 0.09 -6.66 15.60
C GLY A 153 1.59 -6.93 15.56
N THR A 154 1.99 -7.98 14.87
CA THR A 154 3.38 -8.35 14.64
C THR A 154 3.63 -8.53 13.15
N PHE A 155 4.81 -8.10 12.70
CA PHE A 155 5.22 -8.14 11.31
C PHE A 155 6.23 -9.26 11.08
N TYR A 156 5.92 -10.13 10.14
CA TYR A 156 6.75 -11.25 9.70
C TYR A 156 7.39 -10.94 8.34
N TYR A 157 8.38 -11.71 7.92
CA TYR A 157 8.84 -11.65 6.54
C TYR A 157 7.71 -12.15 5.63
N GLU A 158 7.16 -11.28 4.80
CA GLU A 158 6.25 -11.72 3.76
C GLU A 158 7.05 -12.55 2.72
N PRO A 159 6.63 -13.78 2.37
CA PRO A 159 7.46 -14.70 1.59
C PRO A 159 7.81 -14.20 0.19
N TYR A 160 6.92 -13.50 -0.52
CA TYR A 160 7.20 -12.91 -1.84
C TYR A 160 8.31 -11.87 -1.73
N SER A 161 8.14 -10.92 -0.83
CA SER A 161 9.10 -9.86 -0.52
C SER A 161 10.44 -10.45 -0.07
N TYR A 162 10.41 -11.50 0.75
CA TYR A 162 11.63 -12.15 1.24
C TYR A 162 12.38 -12.91 0.15
N ARG A 163 11.69 -13.48 -0.85
CA ARG A 163 12.33 -14.12 -2.01
C ARG A 163 12.94 -13.10 -2.97
N THR A 164 12.29 -11.98 -3.20
CA THR A 164 12.67 -11.00 -4.23
C THR A 164 13.57 -9.88 -3.72
N ALA A 165 13.35 -9.41 -2.48
CA ALA A 165 14.04 -8.28 -1.86
C ALA A 165 14.67 -8.62 -0.49
N ARG A 166 15.23 -9.82 -0.36
CA ARG A 166 15.72 -10.39 0.91
C ARG A 166 16.65 -9.46 1.69
N LYS A 167 17.52 -8.75 0.97
CA LYS A 167 18.50 -7.84 1.58
C LYS A 167 17.81 -6.65 2.24
N GLU A 168 16.84 -6.07 1.56
CA GLU A 168 16.05 -4.92 2.00
C GLU A 168 15.16 -5.31 3.18
N VAL A 169 14.45 -6.43 3.09
CA VAL A 169 13.63 -6.98 4.19
C VAL A 169 14.49 -7.17 5.45
N LYS A 170 15.63 -7.88 5.34
CA LYS A 170 16.53 -8.07 6.49
C LYS A 170 17.05 -6.77 7.06
N LYS A 171 17.35 -5.78 6.22
CA LYS A 171 17.82 -4.47 6.65
C LYS A 171 16.77 -3.74 7.48
N ILE A 172 15.50 -3.78 7.05
CA ILE A 172 14.39 -3.15 7.77
C ILE A 172 14.17 -3.82 9.13
N TRP A 173 14.06 -5.14 9.17
CA TRP A 173 13.87 -5.88 10.41
C TRP A 173 15.05 -5.73 11.39
N ASN A 174 16.28 -5.74 10.88
CA ASN A 174 17.45 -5.47 11.73
C ASN A 174 17.39 -4.07 12.31
N LYS A 175 17.04 -3.07 11.50
CA LYS A 175 16.90 -1.69 11.98
C LYS A 175 15.80 -1.57 13.05
N ALA A 176 14.67 -2.24 12.88
CA ALA A 176 13.61 -2.28 13.88
C ALA A 176 14.11 -2.88 15.22
N HIS A 177 14.89 -3.97 15.16
CA HIS A 177 15.50 -4.57 16.35
C HIS A 177 16.52 -3.64 17.03
N GLU A 178 17.38 -2.97 16.25
CA GLU A 178 18.34 -1.98 16.78
C GLU A 178 17.64 -0.84 17.50
N LEU A 179 16.44 -0.46 17.03
CA LEU A 179 15.62 0.60 17.62
C LEU A 179 14.72 0.11 18.78
N GLY A 180 14.81 -1.15 19.21
CA GLY A 180 14.03 -1.71 20.31
C GLY A 180 12.65 -2.25 19.93
N TYR A 181 12.30 -2.33 18.63
CA TYR A 181 11.00 -2.80 18.16
C TYR A 181 10.99 -4.30 17.77
N GLY A 182 11.97 -5.07 18.26
CA GLY A 182 12.11 -6.49 17.90
C GLY A 182 10.92 -7.38 18.26
N SER A 183 10.14 -7.01 19.29
CA SER A 183 8.91 -7.72 19.67
C SER A 183 7.79 -7.60 18.63
N PHE A 184 7.81 -6.54 17.80
CA PHE A 184 6.84 -6.33 16.72
C PHE A 184 7.34 -6.85 15.37
N PHE A 185 8.65 -6.85 15.14
CA PHE A 185 9.28 -7.26 13.89
C PHE A 185 9.93 -8.65 14.05
N VAL A 186 9.13 -9.69 13.87
CA VAL A 186 9.55 -11.09 14.06
C VAL A 186 10.37 -11.57 12.87
N LYS A 187 11.60 -12.08 13.12
CA LYS A 187 12.52 -12.56 12.07
C LYS A 187 12.20 -13.99 11.62
N GLN A 188 10.97 -14.20 11.18
CA GLN A 188 10.45 -15.45 10.66
C GLN A 188 9.57 -15.17 9.44
N GLU A 189 9.44 -16.14 8.55
CA GLU A 189 8.50 -16.06 7.43
C GLU A 189 7.07 -16.21 7.93
N GLY A 190 6.19 -15.34 7.46
CA GLY A 190 4.75 -15.39 7.67
C GLY A 190 4.02 -16.07 6.53
N SER A 191 2.74 -15.74 6.38
CA SER A 191 1.94 -16.19 5.24
C SER A 191 2.22 -15.37 4.01
N GLU A 192 2.13 -16.00 2.83
CA GLU A 192 2.18 -15.31 1.55
C GLU A 192 0.89 -14.52 1.35
N VAL A 193 1.02 -13.28 0.90
CA VAL A 193 -0.10 -12.36 0.68
C VAL A 193 -0.04 -11.85 -0.75
N THR A 194 -1.18 -11.78 -1.43
CA THR A 194 -1.32 -11.06 -2.69
C THR A 194 -1.82 -9.66 -2.37
N ASP A 195 -1.11 -8.64 -2.80
CA ASP A 195 -1.34 -7.25 -2.46
C ASP A 195 -0.75 -6.32 -3.54
N ASP A 196 -0.73 -5.02 -3.31
CA ASP A 196 -0.18 -3.97 -4.20
C ASP A 196 1.33 -4.07 -4.50
N HIS A 197 2.04 -5.04 -3.91
CA HIS A 197 3.50 -5.24 -4.07
C HIS A 197 3.91 -6.17 -5.21
#